data_4ffbf417a8defe275a6bc8a0e575f09e
#
_entry.id   4ffbf417a8defe275a6bc8a0e575f09e
#
_cell.length_a   1.000
_cell.length_b   1.000
_cell.length_c   1.000
_cell.angle_alpha   90.00
_cell.angle_beta   90.00
_cell.angle_gamma   90.00
#
_symmetry.space_group_name_H-M   'P 1'
#
loop_
_entity.id
_entity.type
_entity.pdbx_description
1 polymer ?
#
loop_
_entity_poly.entity_id
_entity_poly.type
_entity_poly.pdbx_seq_one_letter_code
_entity_poly.pdbx_strand_id
1 'polypeptide(L)'
;MHLIKSVKTEYRPFFILFAGALLVHLFLPLSWSDDAVFAKEASELTLAAFLNGSSRLLTDTMTYVFARHPFLWRMLNPFVLTILAVTISRLLACKNETLKNTVICISILYPAMVLVDAGFIATTVNYLWPVTCGLLCLIPLQRECRGGYTKWYAYVCCIPLLFYAVNMEQMCVILTVLFVGGFLYLCTQKKPSLYAGLQALLCLASLYYTYYLNCVGDGSRMEREISRYFPSFLQLSVWNKVELGFSSTFYCLTMDAAYASVAFLVFTLFLAVAVFRKSSKISFRITAIFPPAFTVFFVISGLLPAKAVPFLSYVTGGMHQYLVAKATYSFAPLRDLLFIAVCICVLCSIGMLMCGKQARLTAFVTLAAGLGSRMMMGFSPTVWASGYRTFHIMLLTFLFCAIMILNQNPQLFIRKEKPVEIFST
;
A
#
# COMPACT_ATOMS: atom_id res chain seq x y z
N MET A 1 -33.80 4.33 -6.20
CA MET A 1 -33.34 5.47 -7.04
C MET A 1 -33.62 6.86 -6.43
N HIS A 2 -34.70 7.08 -5.68
CA HIS A 2 -34.99 8.38 -5.01
C HIS A 2 -33.97 8.72 -3.89
N LEU A 3 -33.51 7.78 -3.09
CA LEU A 3 -32.53 8.00 -2.02
C LEU A 3 -31.17 8.54 -2.53
N ILE A 4 -30.72 8.13 -3.73
CA ILE A 4 -29.46 8.61 -4.31
C ILE A 4 -29.57 10.06 -4.80
N LYS A 5 -30.77 10.52 -5.18
CA LYS A 5 -30.98 11.91 -5.62
C LYS A 5 -30.90 12.92 -4.46
N SER A 6 -31.16 12.51 -3.22
CA SER A 6 -31.10 13.39 -2.04
C SER A 6 -29.66 13.55 -1.49
N VAL A 7 -28.71 12.70 -1.90
CA VAL A 7 -27.32 12.76 -1.46
C VAL A 7 -26.56 13.80 -2.28
N LYS A 8 -25.77 14.65 -1.58
CA LYS A 8 -24.88 15.61 -2.26
C LYS A 8 -24.02 14.90 -3.28
N THR A 9 -23.84 15.48 -4.46
CA THR A 9 -23.16 14.89 -5.61
C THR A 9 -21.75 14.38 -5.27
N GLU A 10 -21.06 15.04 -4.36
CA GLU A 10 -19.72 14.69 -3.89
C GLU A 10 -19.62 13.33 -3.15
N TYR A 11 -20.74 12.85 -2.55
CA TYR A 11 -20.77 11.57 -1.82
C TYR A 11 -21.32 10.41 -2.65
N ARG A 12 -21.92 10.66 -3.81
CA ARG A 12 -22.48 9.61 -4.67
C ARG A 12 -21.48 8.50 -5.04
N PRO A 13 -20.20 8.82 -5.36
CA PRO A 13 -19.21 7.78 -5.68
C PRO A 13 -19.03 6.74 -4.56
N PHE A 14 -19.10 7.16 -3.29
CA PHE A 14 -18.96 6.25 -2.15
C PHE A 14 -20.17 5.32 -1.99
N PHE A 15 -21.38 5.80 -2.26
CA PHE A 15 -22.57 4.95 -2.25
C PHE A 15 -22.54 3.93 -3.39
N ILE A 16 -22.08 4.33 -4.58
CA ILE A 16 -21.91 3.43 -5.71
C ILE A 16 -20.85 2.37 -5.40
N LEU A 17 -19.71 2.78 -4.83
CA LEU A 17 -18.67 1.86 -4.39
C LEU A 17 -19.21 0.85 -3.37
N PHE A 18 -19.91 1.33 -2.33
CA PHE A 18 -20.48 0.46 -1.30
C PHE A 18 -21.49 -0.55 -1.89
N ALA A 19 -22.47 -0.07 -2.68
CA ALA A 19 -23.49 -0.92 -3.26
C ALA A 19 -22.90 -1.94 -4.23
N GLY A 20 -21.98 -1.52 -5.08
CA GLY A 20 -21.28 -2.41 -6.02
C GLY A 20 -20.40 -3.44 -5.30
N ALA A 21 -19.62 -3.01 -4.31
CA ALA A 21 -18.82 -3.91 -3.50
C ALA A 21 -19.69 -4.91 -2.73
N LEU A 22 -20.79 -4.45 -2.11
CA LEU A 22 -21.71 -5.33 -1.39
C LEU A 22 -22.30 -6.38 -2.33
N LEU A 23 -22.77 -5.96 -3.50
CA LEU A 23 -23.31 -6.90 -4.51
C LEU A 23 -22.27 -7.95 -4.89
N VAL A 24 -21.04 -7.55 -5.19
CA VAL A 24 -19.96 -8.49 -5.52
C VAL A 24 -19.68 -9.45 -4.36
N HIS A 25 -19.58 -8.95 -3.12
CA HIS A 25 -19.26 -9.75 -1.94
C HIS A 25 -20.30 -10.84 -1.64
N LEU A 26 -21.57 -10.62 -1.99
CA LEU A 26 -22.61 -11.63 -1.82
C LEU A 26 -22.34 -12.91 -2.62
N PHE A 27 -21.66 -12.78 -3.77
CA PHE A 27 -21.42 -13.88 -4.70
C PHE A 27 -19.97 -14.39 -4.74
N LEU A 28 -19.04 -13.78 -3.98
CA LEU A 28 -17.64 -14.22 -3.97
C LEU A 28 -17.50 -15.63 -3.42
N PRO A 29 -16.76 -16.54 -4.09
CA PRO A 29 -16.41 -17.83 -3.53
C PRO A 29 -15.38 -17.65 -2.41
N LEU A 30 -15.65 -18.22 -1.22
CA LEU A 30 -14.77 -18.10 -0.04
C LEU A 30 -14.09 -19.44 0.32
N SER A 31 -13.95 -20.33 -0.66
CA SER A 31 -13.45 -21.70 -0.46
C SER A 31 -12.12 -21.96 -1.17
N TRP A 32 -11.30 -20.92 -1.33
CA TRP A 32 -10.03 -21.07 -2.02
C TRP A 32 -8.84 -20.53 -1.20
N SER A 33 -7.63 -21.06 -1.44
CA SER A 33 -6.36 -20.62 -0.83
C SER A 33 -6.43 -20.63 0.71
N ASP A 34 -5.91 -19.59 1.37
CA ASP A 34 -5.86 -19.47 2.83
C ASP A 34 -7.26 -19.47 3.46
N ASP A 35 -8.30 -18.96 2.76
CA ASP A 35 -9.67 -18.97 3.29
C ASP A 35 -10.20 -20.39 3.48
N ALA A 36 -9.89 -21.33 2.58
CA ALA A 36 -10.28 -22.72 2.72
C ALA A 36 -9.58 -23.41 3.91
N VAL A 37 -8.29 -23.07 4.12
CA VAL A 37 -7.51 -23.59 5.25
C VAL A 37 -8.08 -23.06 6.56
N PHE A 38 -8.29 -21.75 6.67
CA PHE A 38 -8.82 -21.12 7.90
C PHE A 38 -10.27 -21.53 8.18
N ALA A 39 -11.10 -21.76 7.16
CA ALA A 39 -12.45 -22.28 7.36
C ALA A 39 -12.43 -23.68 8.00
N LYS A 40 -11.53 -24.57 7.54
CA LYS A 40 -11.32 -25.88 8.14
C LYS A 40 -10.79 -25.77 9.57
N GLU A 41 -9.69 -25.05 9.77
CA GLU A 41 -9.08 -24.87 11.10
C GLU A 41 -10.06 -24.25 12.11
N ALA A 42 -10.81 -23.22 11.70
CA ALA A 42 -11.80 -22.58 12.56
C ALA A 42 -12.97 -23.52 12.89
N SER A 43 -13.31 -24.50 12.06
CA SER A 43 -14.34 -25.50 12.36
C SER A 43 -13.86 -26.57 13.36
N GLU A 44 -12.58 -26.93 13.31
CA GLU A 44 -11.98 -28.02 14.09
C GLU A 44 -11.36 -27.53 15.41
N LEU A 45 -10.84 -26.32 15.46
CA LEU A 45 -10.10 -25.76 16.60
C LEU A 45 -10.93 -24.77 17.42
N THR A 46 -10.61 -24.68 18.71
CA THR A 46 -11.06 -23.58 19.54
C THR A 46 -10.28 -22.29 19.20
N LEU A 47 -10.82 -21.12 19.54
CA LEU A 47 -10.12 -19.85 19.32
C LEU A 47 -8.72 -19.83 19.95
N ALA A 48 -8.57 -20.34 21.16
CA ALA A 48 -7.28 -20.40 21.86
C ALA A 48 -6.27 -21.28 21.10
N ALA A 49 -6.70 -22.42 20.58
CA ALA A 49 -5.84 -23.30 19.77
C ALA A 49 -5.46 -22.67 18.43
N PHE A 50 -6.41 -21.99 17.78
CA PHE A 50 -6.16 -21.28 16.51
C PHE A 50 -5.15 -20.12 16.70
N LEU A 51 -5.20 -19.41 17.81
CA LEU A 51 -4.30 -18.31 18.13
C LEU A 51 -2.93 -18.75 18.68
N ASN A 52 -2.72 -20.03 18.90
CA ASN A 52 -1.48 -20.53 19.49
C ASN A 52 -0.28 -20.21 18.59
N GLY A 53 0.68 -19.45 19.10
CA GLY A 53 1.86 -18.99 18.37
C GLY A 53 1.60 -17.87 17.34
N SER A 54 0.42 -17.23 17.39
CA SER A 54 0.14 -16.05 16.55
C SER A 54 0.77 -14.79 17.13
N SER A 55 1.43 -14.00 16.27
CA SER A 55 1.88 -12.63 16.58
C SER A 55 0.82 -11.58 16.25
N ARG A 56 -0.29 -11.97 15.61
CA ARG A 56 -1.33 -11.08 15.08
C ARG A 56 -2.68 -11.33 15.73
N LEU A 57 -2.71 -11.29 17.07
CA LEU A 57 -3.86 -11.73 17.87
C LEU A 57 -5.20 -11.13 17.43
N LEU A 58 -5.28 -9.84 17.14
CA LEU A 58 -6.55 -9.21 16.77
C LEU A 58 -6.99 -9.55 15.35
N THR A 59 -6.08 -9.52 14.39
CA THR A 59 -6.42 -9.86 13.00
C THR A 59 -6.72 -11.35 12.85
N ASP A 60 -5.99 -12.22 13.54
CA ASP A 60 -6.24 -13.66 13.49
C ASP A 60 -7.54 -14.03 14.25
N THR A 61 -7.88 -13.31 15.34
CA THR A 61 -9.20 -13.45 15.99
C THR A 61 -10.33 -13.09 15.02
N MET A 62 -10.20 -11.99 14.26
CA MET A 62 -11.21 -11.62 13.27
C MET A 62 -11.24 -12.61 12.10
N THR A 63 -10.09 -13.12 11.68
CA THR A 63 -10.02 -14.18 10.66
C THR A 63 -10.77 -15.44 11.12
N TYR A 64 -10.57 -15.88 12.36
CA TYR A 64 -11.28 -17.00 12.95
C TYR A 64 -12.81 -16.80 12.97
N VAL A 65 -13.26 -15.61 13.43
CA VAL A 65 -14.69 -15.27 13.50
C VAL A 65 -15.31 -15.27 12.11
N PHE A 66 -14.66 -14.66 11.12
CA PHE A 66 -15.20 -14.58 9.76
C PHE A 66 -15.07 -15.87 8.98
N ALA A 67 -14.09 -16.71 9.27
CA ALA A 67 -13.99 -18.05 8.71
C ALA A 67 -15.18 -18.93 9.16
N ARG A 68 -15.65 -18.76 10.41
CA ARG A 68 -16.86 -19.41 10.95
C ARG A 68 -18.16 -18.77 10.48
N HIS A 69 -18.16 -17.45 10.31
CA HIS A 69 -19.34 -16.66 9.97
C HIS A 69 -19.08 -15.80 8.74
N PRO A 70 -18.88 -16.38 7.55
CA PRO A 70 -18.45 -15.66 6.35
C PRO A 70 -19.46 -14.61 5.89
N PHE A 71 -20.75 -14.75 6.25
CA PHE A 71 -21.77 -13.75 5.97
C PHE A 71 -21.47 -12.40 6.65
N LEU A 72 -20.93 -12.39 7.86
CA LEU A 72 -20.54 -11.16 8.55
C LEU A 72 -19.44 -10.41 7.77
N TRP A 73 -18.45 -11.14 7.27
CA TRP A 73 -17.41 -10.54 6.43
C TRP A 73 -17.98 -9.98 5.13
N ARG A 74 -18.92 -10.69 4.48
CA ARG A 74 -19.58 -10.22 3.25
C ARG A 74 -20.30 -8.88 3.45
N MET A 75 -20.82 -8.62 4.63
CA MET A 75 -21.48 -7.35 4.98
C MET A 75 -20.46 -6.26 5.38
N LEU A 76 -19.46 -6.61 6.18
CA LEU A 76 -18.55 -5.63 6.78
C LEU A 76 -17.42 -5.20 5.84
N ASN A 77 -16.89 -6.09 5.00
CA ASN A 77 -15.74 -5.75 4.15
C ASN A 77 -16.05 -4.65 3.11
N PRO A 78 -17.22 -4.62 2.42
CA PRO A 78 -17.63 -3.50 1.58
C PRO A 78 -17.70 -2.16 2.33
N PHE A 79 -18.13 -2.19 3.59
CA PHE A 79 -18.17 -1.02 4.45
C PHE A 79 -16.74 -0.53 4.76
N VAL A 80 -15.82 -1.42 5.15
CA VAL A 80 -14.41 -1.06 5.41
C VAL A 80 -13.74 -0.51 4.15
N LEU A 81 -13.97 -1.11 2.97
CA LEU A 81 -13.46 -0.59 1.69
C LEU A 81 -13.98 0.83 1.42
N THR A 82 -15.26 1.08 1.69
CA THR A 82 -15.85 2.41 1.52
C THR A 82 -15.29 3.41 2.53
N ILE A 83 -15.10 3.00 3.79
CA ILE A 83 -14.44 3.83 4.81
C ILE A 83 -13.01 4.17 4.37
N LEU A 84 -12.25 3.23 3.80
CA LEU A 84 -10.91 3.52 3.27
C LEU A 84 -10.97 4.62 2.21
N ALA A 85 -11.90 4.52 1.24
CA ALA A 85 -12.07 5.54 0.21
C ALA A 85 -12.42 6.93 0.80
N VAL A 86 -13.35 6.98 1.76
CA VAL A 86 -13.72 8.21 2.48
C VAL A 86 -12.53 8.78 3.26
N THR A 87 -11.74 7.92 3.90
CA THR A 87 -10.57 8.31 4.69
C THR A 87 -9.50 8.92 3.80
N ILE A 88 -9.17 8.28 2.67
CA ILE A 88 -8.25 8.82 1.66
C ILE A 88 -8.75 10.19 1.16
N SER A 89 -10.04 10.29 0.86
CA SER A 89 -10.64 11.56 0.44
C SER A 89 -10.48 12.67 1.47
N ARG A 90 -10.62 12.37 2.76
CA ARG A 90 -10.47 13.35 3.85
C ARG A 90 -9.02 13.75 4.11
N LEU A 91 -8.08 12.83 3.93
CA LEU A 91 -6.65 13.12 4.06
C LEU A 91 -6.12 13.99 2.91
N LEU A 92 -6.74 13.91 1.72
CA LEU A 92 -6.36 14.61 0.52
C LEU A 92 -7.36 15.73 0.19
N ALA A 93 -7.00 16.98 0.49
CA ALA A 93 -7.81 18.14 0.08
C ALA A 93 -7.76 18.33 -1.45
N CYS A 94 -8.90 18.64 -2.08
CA CYS A 94 -9.00 18.92 -3.51
C CYS A 94 -10.07 19.98 -3.78
N LYS A 95 -9.91 20.75 -4.86
CA LYS A 95 -10.89 21.75 -5.27
C LYS A 95 -12.17 21.13 -5.87
N ASN A 96 -12.02 20.04 -6.60
CA ASN A 96 -13.14 19.31 -7.18
C ASN A 96 -13.37 17.99 -6.42
N GLU A 97 -14.19 18.05 -5.38
CA GLU A 97 -14.48 16.92 -4.50
C GLU A 97 -15.12 15.74 -5.24
N THR A 98 -16.04 15.99 -6.17
CA THR A 98 -16.71 14.93 -6.92
C THR A 98 -15.73 14.16 -7.79
N LEU A 99 -14.87 14.85 -8.56
CA LEU A 99 -13.86 14.21 -9.39
C LEU A 99 -12.87 13.42 -8.54
N LYS A 100 -12.37 14.03 -7.46
CA LYS A 100 -11.46 13.35 -6.52
C LYS A 100 -12.07 12.06 -5.98
N ASN A 101 -13.30 12.13 -5.47
CA ASN A 101 -13.97 10.99 -4.87
C ASN A 101 -14.24 9.88 -5.89
N THR A 102 -14.59 10.26 -7.12
CA THR A 102 -14.75 9.29 -8.24
C THR A 102 -13.43 8.60 -8.56
N VAL A 103 -12.34 9.37 -8.70
CA VAL A 103 -11.01 8.80 -8.97
C VAL A 103 -10.59 7.85 -7.84
N ILE A 104 -10.79 8.25 -6.57
CA ILE A 104 -10.48 7.39 -5.42
C ILE A 104 -11.28 6.09 -5.47
N CYS A 105 -12.60 6.17 -5.65
CA CYS A 105 -13.46 4.99 -5.64
C CYS A 105 -13.13 4.00 -6.76
N ILE A 106 -12.75 4.48 -7.95
CA ILE A 106 -12.34 3.61 -9.06
C ILE A 106 -10.95 3.04 -8.79
N SER A 107 -9.99 3.90 -8.41
CA SER A 107 -8.59 3.48 -8.27
C SER A 107 -8.34 2.56 -7.08
N ILE A 108 -9.15 2.63 -6.00
CA ILE A 108 -8.98 1.78 -4.82
C ILE A 108 -9.33 0.32 -5.09
N LEU A 109 -10.11 0.05 -6.13
CA LEU A 109 -10.47 -1.32 -6.51
C LEU A 109 -9.24 -2.14 -6.90
N TYR A 110 -8.24 -1.50 -7.52
CA TYR A 110 -7.02 -2.20 -7.93
C TYR A 110 -6.18 -2.68 -6.73
N PRO A 111 -5.78 -1.84 -5.74
CA PRO A 111 -5.14 -2.33 -4.51
C PRO A 111 -5.97 -3.38 -3.75
N ALA A 112 -7.30 -3.30 -3.80
CA ALA A 112 -8.16 -4.30 -3.19
C ALA A 112 -8.09 -5.65 -3.93
N MET A 113 -7.97 -5.66 -5.25
CA MET A 113 -7.80 -6.89 -6.04
C MET A 113 -6.50 -7.63 -5.74
N VAL A 114 -5.42 -6.91 -5.44
CA VAL A 114 -4.13 -7.53 -5.06
C VAL A 114 -4.26 -8.37 -3.79
N LEU A 115 -5.25 -8.06 -2.94
CA LEU A 115 -5.51 -8.82 -1.71
C LEU A 115 -6.23 -10.16 -1.95
N VAL A 116 -6.67 -10.45 -3.17
CA VAL A 116 -7.35 -11.71 -3.51
C VAL A 116 -6.38 -12.90 -3.60
N ASP A 117 -5.09 -12.63 -3.73
CA ASP A 117 -4.04 -13.60 -4.05
C ASP A 117 -3.96 -14.80 -3.07
N ALA A 118 -4.26 -14.58 -1.78
CA ALA A 118 -4.20 -15.63 -0.76
C ALA A 118 -5.52 -15.85 0.01
N GLY A 119 -6.66 -15.58 -0.63
CA GLY A 119 -7.98 -15.65 0.00
C GLY A 119 -8.53 -14.28 0.35
N PHE A 120 -9.86 -14.13 0.33
CA PHE A 120 -10.52 -12.85 0.53
C PHE A 120 -10.57 -12.43 2.01
N ILE A 121 -11.00 -13.34 2.89
CA ILE A 121 -11.09 -13.08 4.34
C ILE A 121 -9.68 -12.89 4.90
N ALA A 122 -8.82 -13.88 4.66
CA ALA A 122 -7.45 -13.91 5.19
C ALA A 122 -6.67 -12.64 4.87
N THR A 123 -6.77 -12.13 3.64
CA THR A 123 -5.98 -10.98 3.21
C THR A 123 -6.63 -9.64 3.53
N THR A 124 -7.95 -9.50 3.40
CA THR A 124 -8.59 -8.23 3.70
C THR A 124 -8.54 -7.89 5.19
N VAL A 125 -8.76 -8.88 6.05
CA VAL A 125 -8.70 -8.72 7.51
C VAL A 125 -7.27 -8.40 7.98
N ASN A 126 -6.26 -8.99 7.33
CA ASN A 126 -4.85 -8.79 7.70
C ASN A 126 -4.18 -7.58 7.04
N TYR A 127 -4.73 -7.03 5.93
CA TYR A 127 -4.11 -5.91 5.21
C TYR A 127 -5.04 -4.71 5.03
N LEU A 128 -6.21 -4.88 4.42
CA LEU A 128 -7.14 -3.79 4.13
C LEU A 128 -7.65 -3.12 5.42
N TRP A 129 -8.09 -3.91 6.39
CA TRP A 129 -8.65 -3.41 7.63
C TRP A 129 -7.62 -2.69 8.50
N PRO A 130 -6.40 -3.23 8.75
CA PRO A 130 -5.35 -2.52 9.48
C PRO A 130 -4.97 -1.19 8.81
N VAL A 131 -4.83 -1.17 7.48
CA VAL A 131 -4.52 0.06 6.76
C VAL A 131 -5.65 1.08 6.89
N THR A 132 -6.90 0.67 6.77
CA THR A 132 -8.05 1.56 6.95
C THR A 132 -8.09 2.16 8.36
N CYS A 133 -7.92 1.33 9.38
CA CYS A 133 -7.87 1.76 10.78
C CYS A 133 -6.69 2.72 11.04
N GLY A 134 -5.52 2.41 10.52
CA GLY A 134 -4.34 3.26 10.68
C GLY A 134 -4.50 4.62 10.00
N LEU A 135 -5.02 4.67 8.78
CA LEU A 135 -5.29 5.93 8.09
C LEU A 135 -6.36 6.78 8.79
N LEU A 136 -7.38 6.15 9.40
CA LEU A 136 -8.36 6.87 10.24
C LEU A 136 -7.67 7.56 11.42
N CYS A 137 -6.72 6.88 12.09
CA CYS A 137 -5.95 7.45 13.19
C CYS A 137 -5.06 8.62 12.77
N LEU A 138 -4.70 8.75 11.49
CA LEU A 138 -3.92 9.90 10.99
C LEU A 138 -4.76 11.16 10.79
N ILE A 139 -6.10 11.08 10.73
CA ILE A 139 -6.95 12.27 10.52
C ILE A 139 -6.82 13.28 11.69
N PRO A 140 -6.91 12.89 12.98
CA PRO A 140 -6.66 13.80 14.08
C PRO A 140 -5.25 14.40 14.05
N LEU A 141 -4.22 13.58 13.85
CA LEU A 141 -2.83 14.04 13.75
C LEU A 141 -2.65 15.10 12.67
N GLN A 142 -3.20 14.84 11.45
CA GLN A 142 -3.12 15.79 10.35
C GLN A 142 -3.81 17.13 10.69
N ARG A 143 -4.96 17.09 11.38
CA ARG A 143 -5.67 18.31 11.80
C ARG A 143 -4.84 19.10 12.79
N GLU A 144 -4.26 18.46 13.79
CA GLU A 144 -3.40 19.11 14.78
C GLU A 144 -2.16 19.72 14.14
N CYS A 145 -1.49 19.00 13.23
CA CYS A 145 -0.36 19.54 12.46
C CYS A 145 -0.71 20.77 11.62
N ARG A 146 -1.98 20.92 11.24
CA ARG A 146 -2.51 22.11 10.54
C ARG A 146 -3.06 23.19 11.49
N GLY A 147 -2.92 23.02 12.79
CA GLY A 147 -3.45 23.94 13.82
C GLY A 147 -4.96 23.86 14.00
N GLY A 148 -5.62 22.81 13.49
CA GLY A 148 -7.05 22.59 13.66
C GLY A 148 -7.38 21.82 14.94
N TYR A 149 -8.66 21.79 15.31
CA TYR A 149 -9.18 21.09 16.48
C TYR A 149 -9.89 19.78 16.08
N THR A 150 -9.74 18.76 16.91
CA THR A 150 -10.44 17.49 16.77
C THR A 150 -11.29 17.25 18.03
N LYS A 151 -12.51 16.79 17.87
CA LYS A 151 -13.42 16.48 18.99
C LYS A 151 -12.88 15.29 19.79
N TRP A 152 -13.00 15.34 21.11
CA TRP A 152 -12.43 14.35 22.05
C TRP A 152 -12.82 12.89 21.74
N TYR A 153 -14.06 12.65 21.34
CA TYR A 153 -14.53 11.30 21.02
C TYR A 153 -13.77 10.66 19.84
N ALA A 154 -13.29 11.48 18.87
CA ALA A 154 -12.48 10.95 17.76
C ALA A 154 -11.12 10.44 18.24
N TYR A 155 -10.52 11.07 19.26
CA TYR A 155 -9.30 10.56 19.89
C TYR A 155 -9.54 9.21 20.58
N VAL A 156 -10.65 9.09 21.34
CA VAL A 156 -11.00 7.84 22.03
C VAL A 156 -11.26 6.72 21.03
N CYS A 157 -12.00 6.99 19.94
CA CYS A 157 -12.26 6.00 18.90
C CYS A 157 -10.98 5.54 18.19
N CYS A 158 -9.95 6.39 18.10
CA CYS A 158 -8.68 6.00 17.47
C CYS A 158 -7.86 5.00 18.29
N ILE A 159 -8.10 4.85 19.59
CA ILE A 159 -7.36 3.88 20.42
C ILE A 159 -7.58 2.44 19.95
N PRO A 160 -8.80 1.89 19.91
CA PRO A 160 -9.02 0.53 19.44
C PRO A 160 -8.67 0.36 17.96
N LEU A 161 -8.86 1.39 17.13
CA LEU A 161 -8.47 1.37 15.71
C LEU A 161 -6.96 1.24 15.57
N LEU A 162 -6.17 1.94 16.40
CA LEU A 162 -4.72 1.83 16.37
C LEU A 162 -4.28 0.42 16.79
N PHE A 163 -4.82 -0.12 17.89
CA PHE A 163 -4.49 -1.49 18.32
C PHE A 163 -4.72 -2.51 17.22
N TYR A 164 -5.79 -2.36 16.44
CA TYR A 164 -6.04 -3.22 15.29
C TYR A 164 -5.03 -2.97 14.17
N ALA A 165 -4.73 -1.71 13.85
CA ALA A 165 -3.83 -1.32 12.77
C ALA A 165 -2.39 -1.82 12.98
N VAL A 166 -1.89 -1.77 14.22
CA VAL A 166 -0.51 -2.17 14.56
C VAL A 166 -0.31 -3.69 14.64
N ASN A 167 -1.37 -4.49 14.51
CA ASN A 167 -1.25 -5.94 14.33
C ASN A 167 -0.66 -6.33 12.97
N MET A 168 -0.70 -5.43 11.99
CA MET A 168 0.01 -5.58 10.73
C MET A 168 1.39 -4.92 10.84
N GLU A 169 2.46 -5.69 10.73
CA GLU A 169 3.84 -5.25 10.96
C GLU A 169 4.22 -4.03 10.09
N GLN A 170 3.87 -4.06 8.81
CA GLN A 170 4.14 -2.95 7.88
C GLN A 170 3.43 -1.66 8.32
N MET A 171 2.17 -1.77 8.77
CA MET A 171 1.41 -0.62 9.23
C MET A 171 1.91 -0.12 10.58
N CYS A 172 2.31 -1.02 11.47
CA CYS A 172 2.92 -0.68 12.76
C CYS A 172 4.14 0.23 12.58
N VAL A 173 5.08 -0.14 11.72
CA VAL A 173 6.29 0.67 11.45
C VAL A 173 5.93 2.03 10.86
N ILE A 174 5.03 2.07 9.86
CA ILE A 174 4.61 3.34 9.24
C ILE A 174 3.97 4.27 10.29
N LEU A 175 3.03 3.74 11.08
CA LEU A 175 2.37 4.53 12.11
C LEU A 175 3.34 4.99 13.20
N THR A 176 4.31 4.16 13.58
CA THR A 176 5.38 4.56 14.51
C THR A 176 6.12 5.78 13.97
N VAL A 177 6.60 5.73 12.71
CA VAL A 177 7.34 6.84 12.10
C VAL A 177 6.47 8.09 12.00
N LEU A 178 5.20 7.96 11.60
CA LEU A 178 4.30 9.10 11.42
C LEU A 178 3.87 9.72 12.75
N PHE A 179 3.57 8.93 13.79
CA PHE A 179 3.17 9.47 15.09
C PHE A 179 4.36 10.04 15.86
N VAL A 180 5.53 9.38 15.84
CA VAL A 180 6.75 9.93 16.45
C VAL A 180 7.16 11.21 15.72
N GLY A 181 7.22 11.20 14.38
CA GLY A 181 7.55 12.38 13.58
C GLY A 181 6.54 13.51 13.77
N GLY A 182 5.24 13.21 13.78
CA GLY A 182 4.18 14.18 14.03
C GLY A 182 4.24 14.77 15.45
N PHE A 183 4.49 13.95 16.47
CA PHE A 183 4.68 14.42 17.84
C PHE A 183 5.89 15.36 17.97
N LEU A 184 7.05 14.97 17.42
CA LEU A 184 8.24 15.79 17.42
C LEU A 184 8.01 17.11 16.68
N TYR A 185 7.35 17.06 15.52
CA TYR A 185 6.98 18.28 14.78
C TYR A 185 6.10 19.22 15.63
N LEU A 186 5.06 18.70 16.30
CA LEU A 186 4.21 19.51 17.16
C LEU A 186 4.97 20.09 18.37
N CYS A 187 5.93 19.36 18.92
CA CYS A 187 6.84 19.87 19.96
C CYS A 187 7.67 21.06 19.45
N THR A 188 8.22 20.99 18.22
CA THR A 188 8.96 22.12 17.63
C THR A 188 8.08 23.35 17.41
N GLN A 189 6.78 23.15 17.17
CA GLN A 189 5.78 24.22 17.09
C GLN A 189 5.32 24.75 18.46
N LYS A 190 5.89 24.26 19.57
CA LYS A 190 5.48 24.56 20.96
C LYS A 190 4.00 24.22 21.24
N LYS A 191 3.47 23.21 20.57
CA LYS A 191 2.09 22.69 20.71
C LYS A 191 2.12 21.17 20.90
N PRO A 192 2.73 20.63 21.97
CA PRO A 192 2.79 19.20 22.19
C PRO A 192 1.39 18.59 22.23
N SER A 193 1.19 17.49 21.53
CA SER A 193 -0.08 16.76 21.47
C SER A 193 -0.03 15.52 22.35
N LEU A 194 -0.91 15.46 23.33
CA LEU A 194 -1.09 14.24 24.16
C LEU A 194 -1.54 13.06 23.27
N TYR A 195 -2.42 13.32 22.31
CA TYR A 195 -2.87 12.30 21.37
C TYR A 195 -1.70 11.70 20.57
N ALA A 196 -0.91 12.54 19.90
CA ALA A 196 0.23 12.08 19.12
C ALA A 196 1.26 11.34 19.97
N GLY A 197 1.53 11.81 21.18
CA GLY A 197 2.44 11.16 22.13
C GLY A 197 1.96 9.78 22.58
N LEU A 198 0.69 9.66 22.98
CA LEU A 198 0.10 8.37 23.37
C LEU A 198 0.09 7.37 22.21
N GLN A 199 -0.31 7.80 21.00
CA GLN A 199 -0.31 6.94 19.82
C GLN A 199 1.12 6.50 19.46
N ALA A 200 2.12 7.40 19.57
CA ALA A 200 3.52 7.04 19.38
C ALA A 200 4.01 5.97 20.37
N LEU A 201 3.68 6.12 21.66
CA LEU A 201 4.03 5.14 22.68
C LEU A 201 3.37 3.77 22.43
N LEU A 202 2.08 3.77 22.06
CA LEU A 202 1.37 2.53 21.71
C LEU A 202 1.98 1.84 20.49
N CYS A 203 2.36 2.61 19.47
CA CYS A 203 3.05 2.06 18.29
C CYS A 203 4.42 1.46 18.65
N LEU A 204 5.23 2.15 19.46
CA LEU A 204 6.53 1.65 19.92
C LEU A 204 6.40 0.37 20.76
N ALA A 205 5.43 0.33 21.68
CA ALA A 205 5.15 -0.86 22.48
C ALA A 205 4.71 -2.04 21.59
N SER A 206 3.84 -1.78 20.61
CA SER A 206 3.39 -2.80 19.65
C SER A 206 4.52 -3.29 18.74
N LEU A 207 5.42 -2.40 18.32
CA LEU A 207 6.60 -2.77 17.53
C LEU A 207 7.53 -3.70 18.31
N TYR A 208 7.79 -3.38 19.58
CA TYR A 208 8.57 -4.24 20.48
C TYR A 208 7.90 -5.60 20.70
N TYR A 209 6.59 -5.61 20.97
CA TYR A 209 5.82 -6.84 21.15
C TYR A 209 5.86 -7.74 19.90
N THR A 210 5.65 -7.15 18.73
CA THR A 210 5.72 -7.86 17.44
C THR A 210 7.10 -8.44 17.18
N TYR A 211 8.16 -7.67 17.46
CA TYR A 211 9.54 -8.15 17.37
C TYR A 211 9.79 -9.34 18.30
N TYR A 212 9.37 -9.21 19.58
CA TYR A 212 9.57 -10.26 20.56
C TYR A 212 8.89 -11.57 20.12
N LEU A 213 7.63 -11.54 19.75
CA LEU A 213 6.89 -12.74 19.37
C LEU A 213 7.38 -13.38 18.05
N ASN A 214 7.85 -12.59 17.10
CA ASN A 214 8.27 -13.13 15.80
C ASN A 214 9.72 -13.61 15.78
N CYS A 215 10.60 -13.01 16.59
CA CYS A 215 12.05 -13.16 16.45
C CYS A 215 12.74 -13.78 17.67
N VAL A 216 12.07 -13.85 18.82
CA VAL A 216 12.69 -14.30 20.07
C VAL A 216 12.08 -15.62 20.52
N GLY A 217 12.96 -16.57 20.88
CA GLY A 217 12.60 -17.89 21.42
C GLY A 217 12.61 -19.02 20.39
N ASP A 218 12.77 -20.24 20.92
CA ASP A 218 12.76 -21.48 20.14
C ASP A 218 11.35 -21.75 19.59
N GLY A 219 11.28 -22.22 18.34
CA GLY A 219 10.01 -22.44 17.66
C GLY A 219 9.27 -21.17 17.25
N SER A 220 9.97 -20.02 17.23
CA SER A 220 9.43 -18.75 16.75
C SER A 220 8.87 -18.88 15.33
N ARG A 221 7.95 -17.98 14.98
CA ARG A 221 7.40 -17.94 13.62
C ARG A 221 8.51 -17.82 12.57
N MET A 222 9.51 -17.00 12.83
CA MET A 222 10.64 -16.80 11.93
C MET A 222 11.40 -18.11 11.68
N GLU A 223 11.66 -18.90 12.70
CA GLU A 223 12.39 -20.18 12.57
C GLU A 223 11.63 -21.17 11.67
N ARG A 224 10.32 -21.31 11.90
CA ARG A 224 9.46 -22.16 11.04
C ARG A 224 9.43 -21.71 9.59
N GLU A 225 9.34 -20.41 9.36
CA GLU A 225 9.30 -19.83 8.01
C GLU A 225 10.66 -19.92 7.29
N ILE A 226 11.79 -19.81 8.03
CA ILE A 226 13.14 -20.01 7.49
C ILE A 226 13.29 -21.42 6.93
N SER A 227 12.96 -22.44 7.72
CA SER A 227 13.09 -23.83 7.28
C SER A 227 12.25 -24.14 6.06
N ARG A 228 11.08 -23.51 5.95
CA ARG A 228 10.11 -23.73 4.87
C ARG A 228 10.44 -22.96 3.60
N TYR A 229 10.82 -21.68 3.70
CA TYR A 229 10.88 -20.79 2.55
C TYR A 229 12.27 -20.32 2.19
N PHE A 230 13.17 -20.09 3.18
CA PHE A 230 14.47 -19.48 2.93
C PHE A 230 15.55 -19.99 3.92
N PRO A 231 16.09 -21.22 3.74
CA PRO A 231 16.99 -21.85 4.71
C PRO A 231 18.27 -21.07 5.01
N SER A 232 18.82 -20.34 4.02
CA SER A 232 20.03 -19.52 4.20
C SER A 232 19.77 -18.11 4.75
N PHE A 233 18.53 -17.79 5.17
CA PHE A 233 18.14 -16.43 5.59
C PHE A 233 18.94 -15.88 6.77
N LEU A 234 19.32 -16.73 7.74
CA LEU A 234 20.12 -16.32 8.91
C LEU A 234 21.56 -15.96 8.55
N GLN A 235 22.07 -16.45 7.41
CA GLN A 235 23.42 -16.15 6.92
C GLN A 235 23.50 -14.74 6.29
N LEU A 236 22.35 -14.13 6.00
CA LEU A 236 22.29 -12.80 5.39
C LEU A 236 22.66 -11.72 6.40
N SER A 237 23.60 -10.87 6.04
CA SER A 237 23.88 -9.64 6.79
C SER A 237 22.70 -8.68 6.74
N VAL A 238 22.69 -7.68 7.62
CA VAL A 238 21.66 -6.62 7.60
C VAL A 238 21.63 -5.92 6.23
N TRP A 239 22.78 -5.66 5.63
CA TRP A 239 22.88 -5.04 4.30
C TRP A 239 22.28 -5.92 3.19
N ASN A 240 22.55 -7.23 3.24
CA ASN A 240 21.93 -8.16 2.29
C ASN A 240 20.41 -8.19 2.43
N LYS A 241 19.89 -8.08 3.66
CA LYS A 241 18.43 -8.00 3.90
C LYS A 241 17.83 -6.69 3.39
N VAL A 242 18.51 -5.56 3.56
CA VAL A 242 18.10 -4.27 3.00
C VAL A 242 18.10 -4.32 1.47
N GLU A 243 19.17 -4.81 0.87
CA GLU A 243 19.27 -4.99 -0.58
C GLU A 243 18.20 -5.95 -1.09
N LEU A 244 17.99 -7.09 -0.46
CA LEU A 244 16.95 -8.06 -0.80
C LEU A 244 15.56 -7.41 -0.78
N GLY A 245 15.26 -6.59 0.23
CA GLY A 245 14.03 -5.81 0.31
C GLY A 245 13.87 -4.85 -0.86
N PHE A 246 14.95 -4.14 -1.22
CA PHE A 246 14.99 -3.21 -2.34
C PHE A 246 14.84 -3.94 -3.68
N SER A 247 15.72 -4.88 -3.96
CA SER A 247 15.76 -5.59 -5.24
C SER A 247 14.50 -6.41 -5.50
N SER A 248 13.97 -7.12 -4.49
CA SER A 248 12.71 -7.85 -4.63
C SER A 248 11.51 -6.93 -4.90
N THR A 249 11.51 -5.73 -4.32
CA THR A 249 10.47 -4.74 -4.55
C THR A 249 10.48 -4.26 -6.00
N PHE A 250 11.64 -3.80 -6.47
CA PHE A 250 11.76 -3.29 -7.85
C PHE A 250 11.64 -4.39 -8.90
N TYR A 251 12.07 -5.61 -8.60
CA TYR A 251 11.82 -6.75 -9.47
C TYR A 251 10.32 -6.95 -9.72
N CYS A 252 9.50 -7.02 -8.67
CA CYS A 252 8.06 -7.16 -8.80
C CYS A 252 7.38 -5.94 -9.46
N LEU A 253 7.96 -4.74 -9.34
CA LEU A 253 7.42 -3.53 -9.95
C LEU A 253 7.77 -3.38 -11.44
N THR A 254 8.89 -3.97 -11.88
CA THR A 254 9.44 -3.64 -13.21
C THR A 254 9.71 -4.84 -14.10
N MET A 255 9.90 -6.02 -13.54
CA MET A 255 10.35 -7.21 -14.28
C MET A 255 9.37 -8.38 -14.23
N ASP A 256 8.54 -8.45 -13.20
CA ASP A 256 7.55 -9.49 -13.04
C ASP A 256 6.25 -9.12 -13.77
N ALA A 257 5.73 -10.01 -14.61
CA ALA A 257 4.49 -9.79 -15.38
C ALA A 257 3.24 -10.01 -14.49
N ALA A 258 3.10 -9.20 -13.44
CA ALA A 258 2.08 -9.37 -12.43
C ALA A 258 1.39 -8.06 -12.01
N TYR A 259 0.51 -8.13 -11.01
CA TYR A 259 -0.30 -7.00 -10.55
C TYR A 259 0.52 -5.76 -10.16
N ALA A 260 1.67 -5.95 -9.49
CA ALA A 260 2.48 -4.83 -9.01
C ALA A 260 3.12 -4.04 -10.17
N SER A 261 3.60 -4.72 -11.22
CA SER A 261 4.19 -4.06 -12.39
C SER A 261 3.15 -3.32 -13.23
N VAL A 262 1.93 -3.85 -13.35
CA VAL A 262 0.84 -3.12 -14.05
C VAL A 262 0.50 -1.82 -13.31
N ALA A 263 0.38 -1.86 -11.99
CA ALA A 263 0.12 -0.65 -11.20
C ALA A 263 1.25 0.37 -11.31
N PHE A 264 2.50 -0.10 -11.24
CA PHE A 264 3.67 0.76 -11.39
C PHE A 264 3.75 1.36 -12.80
N LEU A 265 3.47 0.57 -13.83
CA LEU A 265 3.41 1.03 -15.21
C LEU A 265 2.34 2.12 -15.39
N VAL A 266 1.12 1.89 -14.90
CA VAL A 266 0.03 2.89 -14.97
C VAL A 266 0.43 4.17 -14.24
N PHE A 267 1.01 4.06 -13.04
CA PHE A 267 1.47 5.22 -12.28
C PHE A 267 2.58 5.99 -13.00
N THR A 268 3.60 5.29 -13.55
CA THR A 268 4.72 5.93 -14.24
C THR A 268 4.32 6.51 -15.60
N LEU A 269 3.37 5.88 -16.32
CA LEU A 269 2.76 6.46 -17.52
C LEU A 269 1.97 7.74 -17.17
N PHE A 270 1.21 7.74 -16.08
CA PHE A 270 0.54 8.95 -15.60
C PHE A 270 1.55 10.08 -15.34
N LEU A 271 2.68 9.79 -14.65
CA LEU A 271 3.75 10.76 -14.43
C LEU A 271 4.33 11.27 -15.76
N ALA A 272 4.62 10.37 -16.71
CA ALA A 272 5.16 10.74 -18.01
C ALA A 272 4.20 11.67 -18.76
N VAL A 273 2.92 11.33 -18.87
CA VAL A 273 1.90 12.17 -19.53
C VAL A 273 1.82 13.55 -18.86
N ALA A 274 1.82 13.60 -17.52
CA ALA A 274 1.77 14.85 -16.78
C ALA A 274 3.01 15.72 -17.04
N VAL A 275 4.23 15.14 -17.04
CA VAL A 275 5.47 15.84 -17.34
C VAL A 275 5.50 16.34 -18.80
N PHE A 276 5.08 15.51 -19.77
CA PHE A 276 5.02 15.90 -21.19
C PHE A 276 4.07 17.09 -21.42
N ARG A 277 2.97 17.15 -20.67
CA ARG A 277 2.02 18.28 -20.73
C ARG A 277 2.53 19.53 -20.02
N LYS A 278 3.38 19.37 -18.98
CA LYS A 278 3.88 20.48 -18.17
C LYS A 278 5.15 21.10 -18.73
N SER A 279 6.02 20.31 -19.39
CA SER A 279 7.35 20.77 -19.85
C SER A 279 7.67 20.33 -21.27
N SER A 280 8.28 21.26 -22.04
CA SER A 280 8.84 21.00 -23.35
C SER A 280 10.31 20.55 -23.30
N LYS A 281 11.01 20.67 -22.15
CA LYS A 281 12.42 20.31 -22.02
C LYS A 281 12.61 18.79 -22.22
N ILE A 282 13.46 18.45 -23.20
CA ILE A 282 13.70 17.06 -23.59
C ILE A 282 14.27 16.22 -22.44
N SER A 283 15.15 16.77 -21.60
CA SER A 283 15.71 16.07 -20.44
C SER A 283 14.63 15.61 -19.48
N PHE A 284 13.62 16.43 -19.20
CA PHE A 284 12.52 16.08 -18.31
C PHE A 284 11.62 14.99 -18.91
N ARG A 285 11.41 15.04 -20.22
CA ARG A 285 10.65 14.02 -20.96
C ARG A 285 11.35 12.66 -20.94
N ILE A 286 12.67 12.66 -21.18
CA ILE A 286 13.49 11.44 -21.10
C ILE A 286 13.43 10.85 -19.70
N THR A 287 13.62 11.67 -18.64
CA THR A 287 13.52 11.24 -17.25
C THR A 287 12.15 10.60 -16.95
N ALA A 288 11.07 11.20 -17.45
CA ALA A 288 9.73 10.71 -17.16
C ALA A 288 9.33 9.45 -17.95
N ILE A 289 9.85 9.28 -19.18
CA ILE A 289 9.55 8.09 -20.00
C ILE A 289 10.40 6.87 -19.63
N PHE A 290 11.55 7.08 -18.99
CA PHE A 290 12.46 5.98 -18.65
C PHE A 290 11.82 4.90 -17.77
N PRO A 291 11.13 5.19 -16.62
CA PRO A 291 10.52 4.17 -15.81
C PRO A 291 9.47 3.31 -16.53
N PRO A 292 8.47 3.87 -17.24
CA PRO A 292 7.51 3.03 -17.94
C PRO A 292 8.14 2.25 -19.11
N ALA A 293 9.08 2.84 -19.86
CA ALA A 293 9.80 2.16 -20.94
C ALA A 293 10.64 0.99 -20.41
N PHE A 294 11.33 1.19 -19.28
CA PHE A 294 12.07 0.15 -18.59
C PHE A 294 11.15 -1.01 -18.17
N THR A 295 10.02 -0.70 -17.54
CA THR A 295 9.05 -1.72 -17.11
C THR A 295 8.49 -2.50 -18.30
N VAL A 296 8.06 -1.82 -19.37
CA VAL A 296 7.55 -2.49 -20.58
C VAL A 296 8.63 -3.39 -21.20
N PHE A 297 9.87 -2.89 -21.32
CA PHE A 297 10.97 -3.67 -21.86
C PHE A 297 11.22 -4.95 -21.08
N PHE A 298 11.34 -4.88 -19.74
CA PHE A 298 11.66 -6.05 -18.93
C PHE A 298 10.47 -7.02 -18.77
N VAL A 299 9.24 -6.53 -18.65
CA VAL A 299 8.04 -7.38 -18.62
C VAL A 299 7.90 -8.15 -19.95
N ILE A 300 8.02 -7.48 -21.10
CA ILE A 300 7.96 -8.16 -22.41
C ILE A 300 9.12 -9.14 -22.55
N SER A 301 10.32 -8.73 -22.17
CA SER A 301 11.51 -9.59 -22.26
C SER A 301 11.41 -10.81 -21.36
N GLY A 302 10.77 -10.72 -20.20
CA GLY A 302 10.49 -11.86 -19.31
C GLY A 302 9.54 -12.91 -19.91
N LEU A 303 8.76 -12.54 -20.92
CA LEU A 303 7.91 -13.46 -21.70
C LEU A 303 8.68 -14.21 -22.79
N LEU A 304 9.92 -13.79 -23.10
CA LEU A 304 10.77 -14.43 -24.11
C LEU A 304 11.56 -15.61 -23.46
N PRO A 305 11.94 -16.62 -24.27
CA PRO A 305 12.79 -17.71 -23.76
C PRO A 305 14.10 -17.15 -23.18
N ALA A 306 14.49 -17.59 -22.00
CA ALA A 306 15.70 -17.10 -21.28
C ALA A 306 16.98 -17.17 -22.11
N LYS A 307 17.06 -18.07 -23.10
CA LYS A 307 18.20 -18.22 -24.03
C LYS A 307 18.27 -17.12 -25.09
N ALA A 308 17.18 -16.37 -25.32
CA ALA A 308 17.14 -15.38 -26.41
C ALA A 308 17.92 -14.09 -26.10
N VAL A 309 18.08 -13.74 -24.82
CA VAL A 309 18.78 -12.51 -24.40
C VAL A 309 19.65 -12.80 -23.18
N PRO A 310 20.96 -13.13 -23.35
CA PRO A 310 21.87 -13.45 -22.23
C PRO A 310 21.98 -12.33 -21.17
N PHE A 311 21.92 -11.06 -21.59
CA PHE A 311 21.90 -9.91 -20.68
C PHE A 311 20.72 -9.96 -19.72
N LEU A 312 19.55 -10.41 -20.21
CA LEU A 312 18.35 -10.52 -19.40
C LEU A 312 18.50 -11.55 -18.29
N SER A 313 19.04 -12.71 -18.60
CA SER A 313 19.30 -13.77 -17.62
C SER A 313 20.29 -13.32 -16.54
N TYR A 314 21.24 -12.46 -16.87
CA TYR A 314 22.18 -11.86 -15.92
C TYR A 314 21.46 -10.85 -14.99
N VAL A 315 20.60 -9.98 -15.52
CA VAL A 315 19.90 -8.96 -14.75
C VAL A 315 18.75 -9.58 -13.91
N THR A 316 18.05 -10.59 -14.44
CA THR A 316 16.94 -11.27 -13.74
C THR A 316 17.39 -12.49 -12.97
N GLY A 317 18.63 -12.97 -13.18
CA GLY A 317 19.15 -14.21 -12.62
C GLY A 317 19.03 -14.27 -11.09
N GLY A 318 18.55 -15.41 -10.60
CA GLY A 318 18.39 -15.68 -9.17
C GLY A 318 17.06 -15.27 -8.54
N MET A 319 16.22 -14.49 -9.24
CA MET A 319 14.95 -14.00 -8.66
C MET A 319 13.73 -14.93 -8.87
N HIS A 320 13.78 -15.85 -9.83
CA HIS A 320 12.65 -16.72 -10.17
C HIS A 320 12.61 -18.09 -9.46
N GLN A 321 13.58 -18.41 -8.63
CA GLN A 321 13.74 -19.78 -8.14
C GLN A 321 12.81 -20.15 -6.99
N TYR A 322 12.12 -19.20 -6.37
CA TYR A 322 11.32 -19.46 -5.18
C TYR A 322 10.01 -20.24 -5.41
N LEU A 323 9.49 -20.25 -6.63
CA LEU A 323 8.26 -21.01 -6.96
C LEU A 323 8.50 -22.52 -7.11
N VAL A 324 9.74 -22.92 -7.39
CA VAL A 324 10.12 -24.32 -7.67
C VAL A 324 11.07 -24.86 -6.60
N ALA A 325 11.83 -24.00 -5.94
CA ALA A 325 12.83 -24.33 -4.92
C ALA A 325 12.77 -23.32 -3.76
N LYS A 326 13.43 -23.66 -2.65
CA LYS A 326 13.60 -22.71 -1.52
C LYS A 326 14.35 -21.47 -2.00
N ALA A 327 13.93 -20.29 -1.52
CA ALA A 327 14.53 -19.03 -1.91
C ALA A 327 16.04 -18.98 -1.59
N THR A 328 16.80 -18.36 -2.49
CA THR A 328 18.21 -18.07 -2.34
C THR A 328 18.49 -16.59 -2.54
N TYR A 329 19.60 -16.10 -2.02
CA TYR A 329 20.02 -14.71 -2.19
C TYR A 329 21.12 -14.62 -3.25
N SER A 330 20.98 -13.66 -4.17
CA SER A 330 21.98 -13.33 -5.17
C SER A 330 22.08 -11.82 -5.34
N PHE A 331 23.27 -11.28 -5.07
CA PHE A 331 23.56 -9.86 -5.29
C PHE A 331 23.88 -9.59 -6.76
N ALA A 332 23.22 -8.60 -7.36
CA ALA A 332 23.42 -8.22 -8.76
C ALA A 332 23.54 -6.68 -8.89
N PRO A 333 24.77 -6.14 -8.78
CA PRO A 333 24.99 -4.69 -8.70
C PRO A 333 24.45 -3.91 -9.90
N LEU A 334 24.54 -4.45 -11.11
CA LEU A 334 24.00 -3.79 -12.30
C LEU A 334 22.47 -3.66 -12.25
N ARG A 335 21.78 -4.71 -11.81
CA ARG A 335 20.34 -4.69 -11.58
C ARG A 335 19.97 -3.59 -10.60
N ASP A 336 20.67 -3.51 -9.47
CA ASP A 336 20.37 -2.57 -8.41
C ASP A 336 20.63 -1.11 -8.84
N LEU A 337 21.67 -0.87 -9.63
CA LEU A 337 21.93 0.42 -10.24
C LEU A 337 20.81 0.85 -11.19
N LEU A 338 20.28 -0.09 -11.99
CA LEU A 338 19.13 0.18 -12.86
C LEU A 338 17.87 0.50 -12.05
N PHE A 339 17.62 -0.22 -10.95
CA PHE A 339 16.51 0.07 -10.05
C PHE A 339 16.64 1.43 -9.36
N ILE A 340 17.85 1.79 -8.93
CA ILE A 340 18.14 3.12 -8.38
C ILE A 340 17.86 4.21 -9.44
N ALA A 341 18.26 4.00 -10.69
CA ALA A 341 17.98 4.94 -11.77
C ALA A 341 16.48 5.12 -12.01
N VAL A 342 15.70 4.03 -12.01
CA VAL A 342 14.22 4.08 -12.07
C VAL A 342 13.67 4.89 -10.91
N CYS A 343 14.12 4.62 -9.67
CA CYS A 343 13.68 5.33 -8.48
C CYS A 343 13.94 6.85 -8.58
N ILE A 344 15.18 7.23 -8.97
CA ILE A 344 15.56 8.63 -9.17
C ILE A 344 14.67 9.30 -10.23
N CYS A 345 14.41 8.65 -11.35
CA CYS A 345 13.56 9.18 -12.41
C CYS A 345 12.10 9.39 -11.94
N VAL A 346 11.56 8.49 -11.13
CA VAL A 346 10.22 8.66 -10.52
C VAL A 346 10.22 9.86 -9.56
N LEU A 347 11.20 9.96 -8.67
CA LEU A 347 11.32 11.06 -7.72
C LEU A 347 11.50 12.42 -8.44
N CYS A 348 12.35 12.48 -9.46
CA CYS A 348 12.52 13.67 -10.29
C CYS A 348 11.22 14.08 -10.98
N SER A 349 10.48 13.13 -11.55
CA SER A 349 9.19 13.39 -12.21
C SER A 349 8.16 13.98 -11.23
N ILE A 350 8.07 13.43 -10.04
CA ILE A 350 7.20 13.97 -8.98
C ILE A 350 7.68 15.34 -8.51
N GLY A 351 8.98 15.52 -8.32
CA GLY A 351 9.57 16.81 -7.95
C GLY A 351 9.27 17.92 -8.95
N MET A 352 9.21 17.60 -10.26
CA MET A 352 8.82 18.53 -11.32
C MET A 352 7.32 18.84 -11.31
N LEU A 353 6.48 17.87 -10.97
CA LEU A 353 5.02 18.01 -10.99
C LEU A 353 4.50 18.73 -9.74
N MET A 354 5.16 18.58 -8.60
CA MET A 354 4.74 19.20 -7.33
C MET A 354 5.15 20.66 -7.22
N CYS A 355 4.19 21.52 -6.90
CA CYS A 355 4.40 22.95 -6.67
C CYS A 355 4.64 23.23 -5.19
N GLY A 356 5.78 23.83 -4.87
CA GLY A 356 6.15 24.19 -3.50
C GLY A 356 6.90 23.08 -2.73
N LYS A 357 7.74 23.54 -1.77
CA LYS A 357 8.63 22.66 -0.99
C LYS A 357 7.86 21.64 -0.14
N GLN A 358 6.80 22.09 0.53
CA GLN A 358 6.01 21.26 1.43
C GLN A 358 5.27 20.12 0.67
N ALA A 359 4.68 20.43 -0.48
CA ALA A 359 3.99 19.42 -1.27
C ALA A 359 4.95 18.36 -1.84
N ARG A 360 6.14 18.78 -2.28
CA ARG A 360 7.20 17.87 -2.70
C ARG A 360 7.63 16.94 -1.57
N LEU A 361 7.89 17.52 -0.39
CA LEU A 361 8.27 16.75 0.79
C LEU A 361 7.18 15.72 1.16
N THR A 362 5.92 16.14 1.18
CA THR A 362 4.79 15.23 1.48
C THR A 362 4.71 14.09 0.47
N ALA A 363 4.88 14.36 -0.83
CA ALA A 363 4.86 13.32 -1.85
C ALA A 363 6.04 12.35 -1.69
N PHE A 364 7.24 12.85 -1.40
CA PHE A 364 8.42 12.01 -1.18
C PHE A 364 8.29 11.16 0.07
N VAL A 365 7.80 11.71 1.19
CA VAL A 365 7.53 10.95 2.41
C VAL A 365 6.46 9.87 2.16
N THR A 366 5.41 10.20 1.41
CA THR A 366 4.36 9.23 1.04
C THR A 366 4.95 8.07 0.25
N LEU A 367 5.77 8.33 -0.78
CA LEU A 367 6.42 7.27 -1.55
C LEU A 367 7.44 6.49 -0.73
N ALA A 368 8.23 7.18 0.12
CA ALA A 368 9.18 6.53 1.01
C ALA A 368 8.48 5.58 2.00
N ALA A 369 7.30 5.96 2.51
CA ALA A 369 6.47 5.09 3.34
C ALA A 369 6.01 3.83 2.57
N GLY A 370 5.55 3.99 1.33
CA GLY A 370 5.18 2.87 0.47
C GLY A 370 6.36 1.94 0.15
N LEU A 371 7.47 2.52 -0.29
CA LEU A 371 8.70 1.77 -0.59
C LEU A 371 9.23 1.07 0.67
N GLY A 372 9.36 1.80 1.77
CA GLY A 372 9.84 1.27 3.05
C GLY A 372 8.97 0.13 3.55
N SER A 373 7.63 0.22 3.42
CA SER A 373 6.71 -0.84 3.82
C SER A 373 7.01 -2.16 3.09
N ARG A 374 7.36 -2.11 1.80
CA ARG A 374 7.69 -3.31 1.04
C ARG A 374 9.13 -3.77 1.27
N MET A 375 10.07 -2.82 1.41
CA MET A 375 11.47 -3.15 1.72
C MET A 375 11.64 -3.87 3.06
N MET A 376 10.75 -3.65 4.02
CA MET A 376 10.73 -4.42 5.28
C MET A 376 10.63 -5.93 5.05
N MET A 377 10.05 -6.38 3.94
CA MET A 377 9.96 -7.80 3.61
C MET A 377 11.34 -8.45 3.40
N GLY A 378 12.39 -7.67 3.14
CA GLY A 378 13.77 -8.18 3.12
C GLY A 378 14.25 -8.70 4.49
N PHE A 379 13.58 -8.32 5.58
CA PHE A 379 13.80 -8.83 6.93
C PHE A 379 12.90 -10.02 7.28
N SER A 380 12.13 -10.53 6.31
CA SER A 380 11.29 -11.71 6.47
C SER A 380 11.75 -12.84 5.54
N PRO A 381 11.86 -14.09 6.04
CA PRO A 381 12.14 -15.23 5.18
C PRO A 381 11.07 -15.51 4.13
N THR A 382 9.88 -14.88 4.29
CA THR A 382 8.75 -14.99 3.35
C THR A 382 8.72 -13.89 2.29
N VAL A 383 9.83 -13.18 2.07
CA VAL A 383 9.91 -12.03 1.12
C VAL A 383 9.29 -12.32 -0.25
N TRP A 384 9.43 -13.53 -0.73
CA TRP A 384 8.85 -14.03 -1.97
C TRP A 384 7.49 -14.72 -1.74
N ALA A 385 7.40 -15.60 -0.75
CA ALA A 385 6.21 -16.42 -0.48
C ALA A 385 4.98 -15.60 -0.05
N SER A 386 5.18 -14.41 0.51
CA SER A 386 4.08 -13.52 0.91
C SER A 386 3.33 -12.88 -0.27
N GLY A 387 3.82 -13.02 -1.49
CA GLY A 387 3.15 -12.57 -2.71
C GLY A 387 2.88 -11.08 -2.81
N TYR A 388 1.96 -10.71 -3.69
CA TYR A 388 1.64 -9.31 -4.03
C TYR A 388 0.81 -8.60 -2.96
N ARG A 389 0.18 -9.30 -2.02
CA ARG A 389 -0.56 -8.70 -0.89
C ARG A 389 0.29 -7.73 -0.08
N THR A 390 1.60 -7.94 -0.03
CA THR A 390 2.55 -7.06 0.67
C THR A 390 2.79 -5.71 -0.02
N PHE A 391 2.33 -5.54 -1.26
CA PHE A 391 2.38 -4.28 -2.01
C PHE A 391 1.19 -3.36 -1.73
N HIS A 392 0.18 -3.78 -0.99
CA HIS A 392 -1.06 -3.03 -0.80
C HIS A 392 -0.82 -1.58 -0.38
N ILE A 393 0.02 -1.35 0.63
CA ILE A 393 0.36 0.01 1.10
C ILE A 393 1.07 0.80 -0.01
N MET A 394 2.02 0.21 -0.70
CA MET A 394 2.77 0.87 -1.77
C MET A 394 1.85 1.31 -2.92
N LEU A 395 0.91 0.46 -3.32
CA LEU A 395 -0.08 0.80 -4.34
C LEU A 395 -0.97 1.96 -3.91
N LEU A 396 -1.36 2.01 -2.63
CA LEU A 396 -2.08 3.17 -2.09
C LEU A 396 -1.23 4.44 -2.13
N THR A 397 0.09 4.37 -1.91
CA THR A 397 0.93 5.57 -2.01
C THR A 397 1.05 6.10 -3.44
N PHE A 398 1.00 5.24 -4.46
CA PHE A 398 0.89 5.68 -5.85
C PHE A 398 -0.41 6.45 -6.10
N LEU A 399 -1.52 5.95 -5.58
CA LEU A 399 -2.81 6.64 -5.64
C LEU A 399 -2.77 8.00 -4.93
N PHE A 400 -2.21 8.07 -3.71
CA PHE A 400 -2.04 9.33 -2.99
C PHE A 400 -1.23 10.34 -3.80
N CYS A 401 -0.09 9.94 -4.34
CA CYS A 401 0.76 10.81 -5.17
C CYS A 401 0.04 11.27 -6.45
N ALA A 402 -0.67 10.38 -7.12
CA ALA A 402 -1.42 10.72 -8.32
C ALA A 402 -2.51 11.78 -8.03
N ILE A 403 -3.28 11.62 -6.96
CA ILE A 403 -4.30 12.60 -6.56
C ILE A 403 -3.68 13.95 -6.16
N MET A 404 -2.56 13.94 -5.44
CA MET A 404 -1.84 15.16 -5.09
C MET A 404 -1.37 15.91 -6.35
N ILE A 405 -0.86 15.20 -7.36
CA ILE A 405 -0.46 15.77 -8.66
C ILE A 405 -1.65 16.35 -9.41
N LEU A 406 -2.76 15.59 -9.50
CA LEU A 406 -4.01 16.06 -10.13
C LEU A 406 -4.53 17.33 -9.47
N ASN A 407 -4.50 17.39 -8.14
CA ASN A 407 -4.98 18.55 -7.39
C ASN A 407 -4.12 19.81 -7.65
N GLN A 408 -2.82 19.66 -7.77
CA GLN A 408 -1.91 20.79 -8.01
C GLN A 408 -1.82 21.22 -9.47
N ASN A 409 -2.18 20.35 -10.40
CA ASN A 409 -2.09 20.60 -11.84
C ASN A 409 -3.40 20.29 -12.58
N PRO A 410 -4.56 20.80 -12.14
CA PRO A 410 -5.84 20.48 -12.76
C PRO A 410 -5.90 20.84 -14.24
N GLN A 411 -5.20 21.92 -14.64
CA GLN A 411 -5.14 22.37 -16.04
C GLN A 411 -4.47 21.37 -16.99
N LEU A 412 -3.68 20.42 -16.48
CA LEU A 412 -3.03 19.41 -17.32
C LEU A 412 -4.02 18.31 -17.76
N PHE A 413 -5.14 18.16 -17.07
CA PHE A 413 -6.06 17.05 -17.25
C PHE A 413 -7.47 17.47 -17.67
N ILE A 414 -7.84 18.74 -17.44
CA ILE A 414 -9.12 19.32 -17.84
C ILE A 414 -8.89 20.07 -19.18
N ARG A 415 -9.60 19.66 -20.21
CA ARG A 415 -9.61 20.39 -21.49
C ARG A 415 -10.19 21.78 -21.25
N LYS A 416 -9.46 22.86 -21.55
CA LYS A 416 -10.06 24.20 -21.59
C LYS A 416 -11.15 24.13 -22.66
N GLU A 417 -12.39 24.32 -22.26
CA GLU A 417 -13.45 24.61 -23.23
C GLU A 417 -13.00 25.84 -24.02
N LYS A 418 -12.91 25.71 -25.35
CA LYS A 418 -12.72 26.89 -26.19
C LYS A 418 -13.90 27.84 -25.89
N PRO A 419 -13.63 29.12 -25.65
CA PRO A 419 -14.74 30.06 -25.57
C PRO A 419 -15.58 29.89 -26.84
N VAL A 420 -16.87 29.65 -26.68
CA VAL A 420 -17.82 29.67 -27.78
C VAL A 420 -17.77 31.10 -28.31
N GLU A 421 -17.13 31.30 -29.49
CA GLU A 421 -17.26 32.55 -30.20
C GLU A 421 -18.73 32.71 -30.51
N ILE A 422 -19.44 33.52 -29.74
CA ILE A 422 -20.77 33.97 -30.05
C ILE A 422 -20.57 34.92 -31.23
N PHE A 423 -20.72 34.39 -32.45
CA PHE A 423 -20.88 35.23 -33.62
C PHE A 423 -22.14 36.07 -33.41
N SER A 424 -21.97 37.31 -32.99
CA SER A 424 -23.00 38.34 -33.05
C SER A 424 -23.20 38.69 -34.53
N THR A 425 -24.26 38.13 -35.07
CA THR A 425 -24.85 38.60 -36.37
C THR A 425 -25.68 39.84 -36.11
#